data_05fea9b5ff551d3fd16fb1c36a82c3fa
#
_entry.id   05fea9b5ff551d3fd16fb1c36a82c3fa
#
_cell.length_a   1.000
_cell.length_b   1.000
_cell.length_c   1.000
_cell.angle_alpha   90.00
_cell.angle_beta   90.00
_cell.angle_gamma   90.00
#
_symmetry.space_group_name_H-M   'P 1'
#
loop_
_entity.id
_entity.type
_entity.pdbx_description
1 polymer ?
#
loop_
_entity_poly.entity_id
_entity_poly.type
_entity_poly.pdbx_seq_one_letter_code
_entity_poly.pdbx_strand_id
1 'polypeptide(L)'
;MQIYGSFTNQQDERITVSIVTGGSVAASKEIGTAAAGIWFADDPVEIESQANDTFDHLLLTQATVRLLCRNYEPQLFASSCLDVSVVISRDGDVVFAGFVEPMSLSQGYNADVDEVELTCIDRLCALSYARYGFTSGTHAEQRKQAEQRTWISVVASAIKGATPYGVASVPRIWYDGSKAESSKAARRYDILSRLTCSDLLFLGEKETDTWSMAETVEEMLRYLNLHMVQAGADFYLFSWETLRSGRTVAWRDLMGGDVKEMGGEVVTISMDNVASDDATINVGEVYSQIALTAKIEDVEEVVESPLDDDRSLRPTHAASSIWWSMPPTRAAGPTGLCATW
;
A
#
# COMPACT_ATOMS: atom_id res chain seq x y z
N MET A 1 -16.55 18.94 1.88
CA MET A 1 -16.24 19.83 3.02
C MET A 1 -14.89 19.45 3.58
N GLN A 2 -14.14 20.38 4.15
CA GLN A 2 -12.87 20.09 4.84
C GLN A 2 -12.99 20.38 6.34
N ILE A 3 -12.53 19.44 7.16
CA ILE A 3 -12.31 19.61 8.59
C ILE A 3 -10.81 19.52 8.80
N TYR A 4 -10.20 20.55 9.38
CA TYR A 4 -8.75 20.59 9.52
C TYR A 4 -8.34 21.24 10.84
N GLY A 5 -7.16 20.87 11.33
CA GLY A 5 -6.60 21.45 12.53
C GLY A 5 -5.17 21.02 12.75
N SER A 6 -4.51 21.61 13.71
CA SER A 6 -3.17 21.23 14.10
C SER A 6 -3.00 21.29 15.62
N PHE A 7 -2.12 20.45 16.13
CA PHE A 7 -1.67 20.44 17.53
C PHE A 7 -0.16 20.19 17.56
N THR A 8 0.43 20.39 18.72
CA THR A 8 1.85 20.08 18.96
C THR A 8 1.93 18.83 19.83
N ASN A 9 2.73 17.86 19.40
CA ASN A 9 2.96 16.64 20.17
C ASN A 9 3.98 16.87 21.31
N GLN A 10 4.28 15.84 22.09
CA GLN A 10 5.22 15.91 23.21
C GLN A 10 6.67 16.16 22.79
N GLN A 11 6.99 16.03 21.50
CA GLN A 11 8.32 16.25 20.92
C GLN A 11 8.44 17.64 20.27
N ASP A 12 7.48 18.54 20.52
CA ASP A 12 7.37 19.86 19.91
C ASP A 12 7.18 19.86 18.38
N GLU A 13 6.79 18.71 17.78
CA GLU A 13 6.48 18.61 16.37
C GLU A 13 5.02 19.04 16.11
N ARG A 14 4.80 19.75 15.01
CA ARG A 14 3.46 20.18 14.62
C ARG A 14 2.76 19.11 13.79
N ILE A 15 1.73 18.53 14.36
CA ILE A 15 0.86 17.57 13.65
C ILE A 15 -0.34 18.33 13.06
N THR A 16 -0.59 18.14 11.78
CA THR A 16 -1.73 18.71 11.07
C THR A 16 -2.61 17.58 10.54
N VAL A 17 -3.90 17.64 10.84
CA VAL A 17 -4.91 16.68 10.35
C VAL A 17 -5.84 17.40 9.39
N SER A 18 -6.08 16.81 8.23
CA SER A 18 -7.02 17.28 7.23
C SER A 18 -7.95 16.15 6.81
N ILE A 19 -9.24 16.32 7.04
CA ILE A 19 -10.30 15.37 6.69
C ILE A 19 -11.16 16.03 5.62
N VAL A 20 -11.30 15.41 4.45
CA VAL A 20 -12.08 15.97 3.34
C VAL A 20 -13.16 15.00 2.91
N THR A 21 -14.40 15.48 2.91
CA THR A 21 -15.59 14.70 2.53
C THR A 21 -16.08 15.10 1.14
N GLY A 22 -16.48 14.11 0.34
CA GLY A 22 -17.04 14.34 -1.00
C GLY A 22 -16.04 14.85 -2.04
N GLY A 23 -14.72 14.61 -1.85
CA GLY A 23 -13.67 14.90 -2.84
C GLY A 23 -13.49 16.39 -3.21
N SER A 24 -14.13 17.33 -2.50
CA SER A 24 -14.00 18.76 -2.79
C SER A 24 -14.12 19.63 -1.53
N VAL A 25 -13.47 20.79 -1.56
CA VAL A 25 -13.50 21.77 -0.46
C VAL A 25 -14.40 22.93 -0.85
N ALA A 26 -15.71 22.79 -0.62
CA ALA A 26 -16.67 23.89 -0.77
C ALA A 26 -16.85 24.71 0.52
N ALA A 27 -16.57 24.11 1.67
CA ALA A 27 -16.64 24.74 2.99
C ALA A 27 -15.57 24.11 3.90
N SER A 28 -15.14 24.83 4.92
CA SER A 28 -14.14 24.37 5.88
C SER A 28 -14.56 24.63 7.31
N LYS A 29 -14.21 23.70 8.22
CA LYS A 29 -14.30 23.84 9.67
C LYS A 29 -12.90 23.67 10.26
N GLU A 30 -12.50 24.58 11.12
CA GLU A 30 -11.21 24.51 11.82
C GLU A 30 -11.40 23.87 13.19
N ILE A 31 -10.69 22.76 13.43
CA ILE A 31 -10.69 22.05 14.73
C ILE A 31 -10.09 22.96 15.79
N GLY A 32 -10.69 22.98 16.98
CA GLY A 32 -10.29 23.83 18.10
C GLY A 32 -11.06 25.15 18.18
N THR A 33 -11.93 25.46 17.21
CA THR A 33 -12.75 26.67 17.23
C THR A 33 -14.16 26.39 17.78
N ALA A 34 -14.67 27.34 18.58
CA ALA A 34 -16.02 27.24 19.12
C ALA A 34 -17.10 27.20 18.02
N ALA A 35 -16.83 27.83 16.88
CA ALA A 35 -17.73 27.86 15.71
C ALA A 35 -17.83 26.48 15.03
N ALA A 36 -16.74 25.71 14.98
CA ALA A 36 -16.72 24.35 14.44
C ALA A 36 -17.39 23.37 15.40
N GLY A 37 -17.23 23.57 16.71
CA GLY A 37 -17.72 22.65 17.75
C GLY A 37 -16.98 21.29 17.74
N ILE A 38 -15.77 21.27 17.20
CA ILE A 38 -14.92 20.08 17.08
C ILE A 38 -13.55 20.41 17.69
N TRP A 39 -13.04 19.55 18.53
CA TRP A 39 -11.71 19.66 19.17
C TRP A 39 -10.96 18.34 19.03
N PHE A 40 -9.66 18.37 19.23
CA PHE A 40 -8.87 17.15 19.38
C PHE A 40 -9.07 16.55 20.79
N ALA A 41 -9.11 15.23 20.88
CA ALA A 41 -9.07 14.50 22.14
C ALA A 41 -7.66 14.55 22.76
N ASP A 42 -7.47 13.96 23.94
CA ASP A 42 -6.18 13.99 24.66
C ASP A 42 -5.06 13.27 23.91
N ASP A 43 -5.37 12.17 23.23
CA ASP A 43 -4.45 11.42 22.36
C ASP A 43 -5.05 11.37 20.93
N PRO A 44 -4.91 12.46 20.17
CA PRO A 44 -5.76 12.68 19.00
C PRO A 44 -5.38 11.87 17.78
N VAL A 45 -4.13 11.42 17.66
CA VAL A 45 -3.64 10.71 16.47
C VAL A 45 -2.70 9.58 16.87
N GLU A 46 -3.05 8.40 16.39
CA GLU A 46 -2.23 7.20 16.49
C GLU A 46 -2.03 6.64 15.09
N ILE A 47 -0.81 6.28 14.73
CA ILE A 47 -0.48 5.66 13.44
C ILE A 47 0.26 4.37 13.75
N GLU A 48 -0.27 3.26 13.27
CA GLU A 48 0.29 1.94 13.49
C GLU A 48 0.45 1.16 12.19
N SER A 49 1.48 0.35 12.12
CA SER A 49 1.60 -0.67 11.09
C SER A 49 0.80 -1.87 11.53
N GLN A 50 -0.08 -2.38 10.67
CA GLN A 50 -0.82 -3.60 10.99
C GLN A 50 0.16 -4.77 11.17
N ALA A 51 -0.19 -5.69 12.07
CA ALA A 51 0.57 -6.93 12.23
C ALA A 51 0.41 -7.78 10.96
N ASN A 52 1.40 -7.70 10.09
CA ASN A 52 1.41 -8.45 8.84
C ASN A 52 2.20 -9.76 9.02
N ASP A 53 1.80 -10.81 8.31
CA ASP A 53 2.61 -12.02 8.20
C ASP A 53 3.87 -11.71 7.38
N THR A 54 4.93 -12.46 7.60
CA THR A 54 6.19 -12.38 6.83
C THR A 54 5.96 -12.57 5.33
N PHE A 55 4.89 -13.24 4.95
CA PHE A 55 4.53 -13.53 3.55
C PHE A 55 3.54 -12.54 2.95
N ASP A 56 3.02 -11.59 3.74
CA ASP A 56 2.15 -10.56 3.21
C ASP A 56 2.93 -9.64 2.26
N HIS A 57 2.40 -9.44 1.08
CA HIS A 57 3.02 -8.61 0.06
C HIS A 57 2.61 -7.15 0.14
N LEU A 58 1.43 -6.87 0.69
CA LEU A 58 0.95 -5.53 1.00
C LEU A 58 1.10 -5.29 2.51
N LEU A 59 2.00 -4.39 2.88
CA LEU A 59 2.20 -4.00 4.27
C LEU A 59 1.33 -2.78 4.57
N LEU A 60 0.28 -3.02 5.35
CA LEU A 60 -0.78 -2.04 5.58
C LEU A 60 -0.48 -1.17 6.79
N THR A 61 -0.93 0.08 6.73
CA THR A 61 -0.84 1.06 7.81
C THR A 61 -2.25 1.56 8.15
N GLN A 62 -2.51 1.72 9.42
CA GLN A 62 -3.76 2.23 9.95
C GLN A 62 -3.48 3.50 10.76
N ALA A 63 -4.42 4.42 10.77
CA ALA A 63 -4.39 5.56 11.67
C ALA A 63 -5.72 5.69 12.39
N THR A 64 -5.65 6.11 13.65
CA THR A 64 -6.81 6.46 14.45
C THR A 64 -6.79 7.95 14.70
N VAL A 65 -7.90 8.64 14.42
CA VAL A 65 -8.07 10.07 14.72
C VAL A 65 -9.21 10.23 15.71
N ARG A 66 -8.92 10.79 16.90
CA ARG A 66 -9.88 11.00 18.00
C ARG A 66 -10.25 12.47 18.10
N LEU A 67 -11.54 12.73 17.97
CA LEU A 67 -12.11 14.09 17.99
C LEU A 67 -13.19 14.18 19.07
N LEU A 68 -13.30 15.35 19.68
CA LEU A 68 -14.40 15.71 20.57
C LEU A 68 -15.39 16.56 19.78
N CYS A 69 -16.61 16.08 19.58
CA CYS A 69 -17.64 16.74 18.78
C CYS A 69 -18.82 17.16 19.66
N ARG A 70 -19.20 18.46 19.61
CA ARG A 70 -20.38 18.97 20.31
C ARG A 70 -21.68 18.59 19.60
N ASN A 71 -21.65 18.52 18.29
CA ASN A 71 -22.80 18.24 17.46
C ASN A 71 -22.60 16.91 16.72
N TYR A 72 -23.71 16.36 16.25
CA TYR A 72 -23.66 15.26 15.31
C TYR A 72 -23.01 15.69 13.99
N GLU A 73 -21.97 15.01 13.58
CA GLU A 73 -21.17 15.34 12.39
C GLU A 73 -21.32 14.24 11.31
N PRO A 74 -22.48 14.21 10.60
CA PRO A 74 -22.79 13.14 9.64
C PRO A 74 -21.79 13.07 8.48
N GLN A 75 -21.07 14.15 8.18
CA GLN A 75 -20.08 14.19 7.14
C GLN A 75 -18.81 13.40 7.45
N LEU A 76 -18.59 13.00 8.70
CA LEU A 76 -17.49 12.09 9.08
C LEU A 76 -17.82 10.63 8.77
N PHE A 77 -19.10 10.31 8.53
CA PHE A 77 -19.54 8.97 8.23
C PHE A 77 -19.28 8.65 6.75
N ALA A 78 -18.33 7.78 6.48
CA ALA A 78 -18.08 7.29 5.15
C ALA A 78 -19.10 6.25 4.76
N SER A 79 -19.82 6.48 3.67
CA SER A 79 -20.74 5.48 3.08
C SER A 79 -20.02 4.55 2.12
N SER A 80 -18.89 5.00 1.59
CA SER A 80 -17.97 4.24 0.75
C SER A 80 -16.54 4.53 1.21
N CYS A 81 -15.62 3.60 1.00
CA CYS A 81 -14.23 3.72 1.42
C CYS A 81 -13.53 4.99 0.88
N LEU A 82 -13.90 5.48 -0.29
CA LEU A 82 -13.25 6.64 -0.90
C LEU A 82 -13.96 7.98 -0.63
N ASP A 83 -15.01 7.99 0.19
CA ASP A 83 -15.82 9.18 0.42
C ASP A 83 -15.16 10.21 1.32
N VAL A 84 -14.43 9.75 2.34
CA VAL A 84 -13.81 10.61 3.35
C VAL A 84 -12.32 10.36 3.37
N SER A 85 -11.55 11.30 2.80
CA SER A 85 -10.10 11.22 2.78
C SER A 85 -9.47 11.90 3.99
N VAL A 86 -8.39 11.31 4.50
CA VAL A 86 -7.63 11.77 5.66
C VAL A 86 -6.16 11.91 5.28
N VAL A 87 -5.59 13.06 5.58
CA VAL A 87 -4.16 13.32 5.43
C VAL A 87 -3.62 13.86 6.75
N ILE A 88 -2.58 13.23 7.26
CA ILE A 88 -1.89 13.64 8.48
C ILE A 88 -0.46 14.02 8.10
N SER A 89 -0.04 15.20 8.53
CA SER A 89 1.30 15.70 8.26
C SER A 89 2.01 16.07 9.56
N ARG A 90 3.31 15.87 9.59
CA ARG A 90 4.22 16.22 10.68
C ARG A 90 5.22 17.23 10.15
N ASP A 91 5.23 18.44 10.71
CA ASP A 91 6.04 19.58 10.28
C ASP A 91 5.95 19.90 8.76
N GLY A 92 4.81 19.58 8.16
CA GLY A 92 4.54 19.76 6.73
C GLY A 92 4.77 18.51 5.87
N ASP A 93 5.48 17.51 6.35
CA ASP A 93 5.67 16.25 5.66
C ASP A 93 4.49 15.30 5.91
N VAL A 94 3.94 14.71 4.87
CA VAL A 94 2.83 13.76 4.98
C VAL A 94 3.35 12.48 5.62
N VAL A 95 2.80 12.11 6.78
CA VAL A 95 3.12 10.85 7.48
C VAL A 95 2.06 9.77 7.27
N PHE A 96 0.82 10.18 7.00
CA PHE A 96 -0.27 9.26 6.65
C PHE A 96 -1.18 9.91 5.61
N ALA A 97 -1.64 9.12 4.64
CA ALA A 97 -2.62 9.52 3.65
C ALA A 97 -3.53 8.33 3.32
N GLY A 98 -4.82 8.48 3.57
CA GLY A 98 -5.76 7.37 3.40
C GLY A 98 -7.21 7.84 3.49
N PHE A 99 -8.06 6.96 3.96
CA PHE A 99 -9.51 7.16 4.01
C PHE A 99 -10.08 6.68 5.34
N VAL A 100 -11.17 7.27 5.78
CA VAL A 100 -11.96 6.73 6.89
C VAL A 100 -12.56 5.40 6.46
N GLU A 101 -12.38 4.38 7.30
CA GLU A 101 -12.96 3.07 7.04
C GLU A 101 -14.49 3.14 7.08
N PRO A 102 -15.18 2.61 6.05
CA PRO A 102 -16.64 2.62 6.02
C PRO A 102 -17.23 1.86 7.20
N MET A 103 -18.31 2.39 7.76
CA MET A 103 -19.10 1.75 8.82
C MET A 103 -18.37 1.50 10.15
N SER A 104 -17.16 2.01 10.33
CA SER A 104 -16.42 1.90 11.59
C SER A 104 -16.80 2.97 12.61
N LEU A 105 -17.42 4.07 12.16
CA LEU A 105 -17.73 5.22 12.98
C LEU A 105 -18.99 5.03 13.83
N SER A 106 -18.84 5.30 15.13
CA SER A 106 -19.97 5.50 16.04
C SER A 106 -19.83 6.83 16.76
N GLN A 107 -20.93 7.55 16.93
CA GLN A 107 -20.99 8.76 17.73
C GLN A 107 -22.08 8.62 18.78
N GLY A 108 -21.75 8.91 20.05
CA GLY A 108 -22.71 8.96 21.12
C GLY A 108 -23.73 10.09 20.91
N TYR A 109 -24.82 10.03 21.64
CA TYR A 109 -25.84 11.08 21.65
C TYR A 109 -25.99 11.62 23.06
N ASN A 110 -25.07 12.52 23.42
CA ASN A 110 -25.03 13.17 24.73
C ASN A 110 -25.35 14.66 24.63
N ALA A 111 -25.64 15.27 25.77
CA ALA A 111 -26.00 16.68 25.82
C ALA A 111 -24.83 17.64 25.64
N ASP A 112 -23.59 17.19 25.90
CA ASP A 112 -22.43 18.06 25.93
C ASP A 112 -21.48 17.80 24.73
N VAL A 113 -20.48 16.95 24.92
CA VAL A 113 -19.47 16.64 23.92
C VAL A 113 -19.25 15.13 23.89
N ASP A 114 -19.25 14.56 22.72
CA ASP A 114 -18.96 13.16 22.49
C ASP A 114 -17.59 12.96 21.84
N GLU A 115 -16.91 11.94 22.26
CA GLU A 115 -15.72 11.48 21.56
C GLU A 115 -16.12 10.69 20.33
N VAL A 116 -15.45 10.99 19.21
CA VAL A 116 -15.61 10.33 17.92
C VAL A 116 -14.25 9.79 17.51
N GLU A 117 -14.17 8.48 17.38
CA GLU A 117 -12.97 7.80 16.89
C GLU A 117 -13.16 7.46 15.42
N LEU A 118 -12.21 7.92 14.59
CA LEU A 118 -12.15 7.65 13.17
C LEU A 118 -11.05 6.62 12.91
N THR A 119 -11.42 5.41 12.58
CA THR A 119 -10.48 4.42 12.03
C THR A 119 -10.18 4.78 10.59
N CYS A 120 -8.91 4.97 10.27
CA CYS A 120 -8.45 5.37 8.95
C CYS A 120 -7.54 4.29 8.37
N ILE A 121 -7.79 3.92 7.13
CA ILE A 121 -7.02 2.92 6.39
C ILE A 121 -6.17 3.60 5.33
N ASP A 122 -4.99 3.07 5.06
CA ASP A 122 -4.10 3.58 4.02
C ASP A 122 -4.64 3.30 2.60
N ARG A 123 -3.95 3.80 1.60
CA ARG A 123 -4.33 3.62 0.21
C ARG A 123 -4.21 2.16 -0.25
N LEU A 124 -3.30 1.37 0.32
CA LEU A 124 -3.14 -0.04 -0.04
C LEU A 124 -4.32 -0.87 0.48
N CYS A 125 -4.74 -0.63 1.72
CA CYS A 125 -5.94 -1.25 2.29
C CYS A 125 -7.20 -0.83 1.51
N ALA A 126 -7.29 0.44 1.12
CA ALA A 126 -8.41 0.97 0.33
C ALA A 126 -8.60 0.28 -1.03
N LEU A 127 -7.54 -0.33 -1.60
CA LEU A 127 -7.63 -1.11 -2.84
C LEU A 127 -8.56 -2.32 -2.74
N SER A 128 -8.79 -2.85 -1.53
CA SER A 128 -9.71 -3.97 -1.29
C SER A 128 -11.17 -3.62 -1.57
N TYR A 129 -11.51 -2.33 -1.49
CA TYR A 129 -12.86 -1.82 -1.73
C TYR A 129 -13.12 -1.46 -3.21
N ALA A 130 -12.10 -1.50 -4.06
CA ALA A 130 -12.19 -1.21 -5.48
C ALA A 130 -11.97 -2.48 -6.31
N ARG A 131 -12.80 -2.69 -7.34
CA ARG A 131 -12.61 -3.80 -8.29
C ARG A 131 -11.77 -3.35 -9.47
N TYR A 132 -11.00 -4.31 -10.01
CA TYR A 132 -10.27 -4.09 -11.24
C TYR A 132 -11.26 -3.87 -12.40
N GLY A 133 -10.96 -2.91 -13.27
CA GLY A 133 -11.80 -2.62 -14.42
C GLY A 133 -11.54 -1.25 -15.00
N PHE A 134 -12.18 -0.97 -16.12
CA PHE A 134 -12.17 0.35 -16.74
C PHE A 134 -13.23 1.23 -16.05
N THR A 135 -13.03 2.53 -16.12
CA THR A 135 -13.94 3.51 -15.51
C THR A 135 -15.30 3.62 -16.20
N SER A 136 -15.48 2.96 -17.35
CA SER A 136 -16.73 3.00 -18.13
C SER A 136 -16.95 1.73 -18.95
N GLY A 137 -18.20 1.43 -19.21
CA GLY A 137 -18.61 0.26 -19.97
C GLY A 137 -19.09 -0.91 -19.11
N THR A 138 -19.76 -1.88 -19.77
CA THR A 138 -20.17 -3.13 -19.15
C THR A 138 -18.97 -4.09 -19.03
N HIS A 139 -19.05 -5.06 -18.12
CA HIS A 139 -18.01 -6.08 -17.97
C HIS A 139 -17.70 -6.80 -19.28
N ALA A 140 -18.72 -7.13 -20.09
CA ALA A 140 -18.53 -7.76 -21.41
C ALA A 140 -17.78 -6.87 -22.40
N GLU A 141 -18.00 -5.55 -22.36
CA GLU A 141 -17.28 -4.57 -23.19
C GLU A 141 -15.84 -4.43 -22.71
N GLN A 142 -15.62 -4.40 -21.40
CA GLN A 142 -14.28 -4.36 -20.80
C GLN A 142 -13.45 -5.57 -21.23
N ARG A 143 -14.01 -6.77 -21.18
CA ARG A 143 -13.34 -7.99 -21.65
C ARG A 143 -12.95 -7.93 -23.13
N LYS A 144 -13.80 -7.36 -23.98
CA LYS A 144 -13.49 -7.19 -25.42
C LYS A 144 -12.40 -6.15 -25.68
N GLN A 145 -12.23 -5.21 -24.77
CA GLN A 145 -11.25 -4.13 -24.84
C GLN A 145 -9.99 -4.42 -24.02
N ALA A 146 -9.91 -5.63 -23.43
CA ALA A 146 -8.75 -6.01 -22.63
C ALA A 146 -7.47 -6.00 -23.46
N GLU A 147 -6.43 -5.42 -22.90
CA GLU A 147 -5.15 -5.19 -23.55
C GLU A 147 -4.00 -5.77 -22.74
N GLN A 148 -2.85 -5.87 -23.39
CA GLN A 148 -1.57 -6.12 -22.70
C GLN A 148 -1.10 -4.82 -22.06
N ARG A 149 -0.94 -4.82 -20.75
CA ARG A 149 -0.43 -3.66 -19.98
C ARG A 149 0.89 -3.97 -19.31
N THR A 150 1.69 -2.95 -19.10
CA THR A 150 2.91 -3.10 -18.31
C THR A 150 2.54 -3.29 -16.84
N TRP A 151 3.29 -4.12 -16.14
CA TRP A 151 3.14 -4.39 -14.72
C TRP A 151 3.00 -3.11 -13.91
N ILE A 152 3.94 -2.18 -14.10
CA ILE A 152 3.93 -0.91 -13.35
C ILE A 152 2.71 -0.03 -13.68
N SER A 153 2.19 -0.09 -14.91
CA SER A 153 1.00 0.70 -15.27
C SER A 153 -0.27 0.19 -14.57
N VAL A 154 -0.37 -1.12 -14.35
CA VAL A 154 -1.49 -1.72 -13.59
C VAL A 154 -1.42 -1.29 -12.14
N VAL A 155 -0.26 -1.45 -11.50
CA VAL A 155 -0.04 -1.03 -10.10
C VAL A 155 -0.29 0.46 -9.91
N ALA A 156 0.27 1.30 -10.78
CA ALA A 156 0.10 2.75 -10.72
C ALA A 156 -1.37 3.17 -10.92
N SER A 157 -2.10 2.49 -11.81
CA SER A 157 -3.53 2.75 -12.04
C SER A 157 -4.37 2.38 -10.83
N ALA A 158 -4.08 1.26 -10.18
CA ALA A 158 -4.74 0.85 -8.95
C ALA A 158 -4.57 1.91 -7.85
N ILE A 159 -3.32 2.28 -7.55
CA ILE A 159 -3.00 3.28 -6.53
C ILE A 159 -3.62 4.65 -6.84
N LYS A 160 -3.62 5.04 -8.13
CA LYS A 160 -4.24 6.30 -8.56
C LYS A 160 -5.74 6.33 -8.28
N GLY A 161 -6.43 5.20 -8.41
CA GLY A 161 -7.86 5.08 -8.09
C GLY A 161 -8.17 5.36 -6.62
N ALA A 162 -7.23 5.07 -5.71
CA ALA A 162 -7.34 5.31 -4.28
C ALA A 162 -6.47 6.52 -3.84
N THR A 163 -6.66 7.69 -4.45
CA THR A 163 -5.90 8.89 -4.11
C THR A 163 -6.71 9.82 -3.21
N PRO A 164 -6.29 10.10 -1.96
CA PRO A 164 -6.94 11.04 -1.07
C PRO A 164 -6.87 12.47 -1.60
N TYR A 165 -7.82 13.31 -1.21
CA TYR A 165 -7.78 14.72 -1.52
C TYR A 165 -6.55 15.41 -0.90
N GLY A 166 -5.89 16.26 -1.66
CA GLY A 166 -4.69 16.98 -1.20
C GLY A 166 -3.36 16.22 -1.43
N VAL A 167 -3.42 14.98 -1.89
CA VAL A 167 -2.23 14.20 -2.28
C VAL A 167 -2.06 14.21 -3.79
N ALA A 168 -0.84 14.13 -4.28
CA ALA A 168 -0.54 14.09 -5.70
C ALA A 168 -1.26 12.92 -6.38
N SER A 169 -1.93 13.17 -7.51
CA SER A 169 -2.68 12.17 -8.27
C SER A 169 -1.79 11.12 -8.93
N VAL A 170 -0.54 11.47 -9.22
CA VAL A 170 0.47 10.54 -9.73
C VAL A 170 1.26 10.00 -8.54
N PRO A 171 1.15 8.70 -8.21
CA PRO A 171 1.88 8.15 -7.09
C PRO A 171 3.36 8.11 -7.42
N ARG A 172 4.22 8.33 -6.43
CA ARG A 172 5.64 7.99 -6.51
C ARG A 172 5.80 6.57 -6.01
N ILE A 173 6.39 5.72 -6.85
CA ILE A 173 6.63 4.31 -6.53
C ILE A 173 8.14 4.09 -6.57
N TRP A 174 8.73 4.05 -5.39
CA TRP A 174 10.16 3.85 -5.21
C TRP A 174 10.53 2.37 -5.22
N TYR A 175 11.53 2.02 -5.98
CA TYR A 175 12.06 0.65 -6.09
C TYR A 175 13.56 0.62 -5.88
N ASP A 176 14.08 -0.46 -5.29
CA ASP A 176 15.53 -0.66 -5.12
C ASP A 176 16.27 -0.69 -6.47
N GLY A 177 16.76 0.44 -6.88
CA GLY A 177 17.50 0.61 -8.13
C GLY A 177 18.88 -0.03 -8.14
N SER A 178 19.37 -0.55 -7.01
CA SER A 178 20.69 -1.22 -6.95
C SER A 178 20.66 -2.61 -7.60
N LYS A 179 19.48 -3.21 -7.73
CA LYS A 179 19.27 -4.44 -8.50
C LYS A 179 19.12 -4.19 -10.00
N ALA A 180 18.90 -2.94 -10.42
CA ALA A 180 18.96 -2.55 -11.80
C ALA A 180 20.44 -2.34 -12.17
N GLU A 181 20.92 -3.03 -13.21
CA GLU A 181 22.30 -2.97 -13.66
C GLU A 181 22.85 -1.54 -13.76
N SER A 182 24.10 -1.34 -13.34
CA SER A 182 24.80 -0.07 -13.17
C SER A 182 25.08 0.73 -14.45
N SER A 183 24.60 0.33 -15.61
CA SER A 183 24.84 1.01 -16.88
C SER A 183 23.76 2.04 -17.21
N LYS A 184 24.14 3.17 -17.82
CA LYS A 184 23.20 4.16 -18.36
C LYS A 184 22.19 3.57 -19.36
N ALA A 185 22.51 2.43 -19.97
CA ALA A 185 21.62 1.64 -20.82
C ALA A 185 20.53 0.93 -20.00
N ALA A 186 20.78 0.59 -18.74
CA ALA A 186 19.85 -0.11 -17.85
C ALA A 186 18.60 0.73 -17.49
N ARG A 187 18.66 2.05 -17.61
CA ARG A 187 17.48 2.92 -17.43
C ARG A 187 16.32 2.57 -18.39
N ARG A 188 16.61 1.89 -19.50
CA ARG A 188 15.63 1.43 -20.49
C ARG A 188 15.17 -0.02 -20.26
N TYR A 189 15.76 -0.73 -19.30
CA TYR A 189 15.64 -2.18 -19.19
C TYR A 189 15.27 -2.67 -17.79
N ASP A 190 14.64 -1.81 -17.00
CA ASP A 190 14.06 -2.25 -15.74
C ASP A 190 13.04 -3.37 -16.03
N ILE A 191 13.20 -4.50 -15.34
CA ILE A 191 12.33 -5.65 -15.52
C ILE A 191 10.86 -5.28 -15.24
N LEU A 192 10.60 -4.45 -14.23
CA LEU A 192 9.25 -4.04 -13.85
C LEU A 192 8.55 -3.22 -14.92
N SER A 193 9.29 -2.43 -15.69
CA SER A 193 8.74 -1.63 -16.79
C SER A 193 8.50 -2.44 -18.07
N ARG A 194 9.03 -3.67 -18.14
CA ARG A 194 8.93 -4.55 -19.31
C ARG A 194 8.00 -5.72 -19.12
N LEU A 195 7.77 -6.13 -17.90
CA LEU A 195 6.77 -7.14 -17.60
C LEU A 195 5.40 -6.65 -18.07
N THR A 196 4.71 -7.47 -18.81
CA THR A 196 3.35 -7.21 -19.27
C THR A 196 2.43 -8.31 -18.78
N CYS A 197 1.20 -7.95 -18.51
CA CYS A 197 0.12 -8.85 -18.15
C CYS A 197 -1.12 -8.49 -18.96
N SER A 198 -2.00 -9.45 -19.16
CA SER A 198 -3.28 -9.22 -19.82
C SER A 198 -4.34 -8.81 -18.80
N ASP A 199 -5.12 -7.79 -19.11
CA ASP A 199 -6.27 -7.37 -18.31
C ASP A 199 -7.30 -8.50 -18.11
N LEU A 200 -7.35 -9.46 -19.02
CA LEU A 200 -8.25 -10.62 -18.92
C LEU A 200 -8.01 -11.45 -17.66
N LEU A 201 -6.78 -11.50 -17.15
CA LEU A 201 -6.44 -12.23 -15.94
C LEU A 201 -7.23 -11.76 -14.73
N PHE A 202 -7.54 -10.46 -14.69
CA PHE A 202 -8.17 -9.82 -13.53
C PHE A 202 -9.67 -9.59 -13.68
N LEU A 203 -10.18 -9.67 -14.92
CA LEU A 203 -11.58 -9.39 -15.22
C LEU A 203 -12.51 -10.59 -14.99
N GLY A 204 -11.99 -11.81 -14.88
CA GLY A 204 -12.81 -13.01 -14.73
C GLY A 204 -13.82 -13.23 -15.89
N GLU A 205 -14.64 -14.27 -15.82
CA GLU A 205 -15.69 -14.51 -16.82
C GLU A 205 -16.95 -13.69 -16.56
N LYS A 206 -17.27 -13.45 -15.28
CA LYS A 206 -18.43 -12.70 -14.83
C LYS A 206 -17.96 -11.49 -14.02
N GLU A 207 -18.84 -10.50 -13.89
CA GLU A 207 -18.57 -9.32 -13.06
C GLU A 207 -18.29 -9.68 -11.60
N THR A 208 -18.93 -10.72 -11.09
CA THR A 208 -18.70 -11.23 -9.73
C THR A 208 -17.31 -11.84 -9.53
N ASP A 209 -16.68 -12.28 -10.60
CA ASP A 209 -15.40 -12.97 -10.58
C ASP A 209 -14.23 -12.00 -10.84
N THR A 210 -14.52 -10.72 -11.03
CA THR A 210 -13.52 -9.67 -11.20
C THR A 210 -12.77 -9.46 -9.88
N TRP A 211 -11.45 -9.48 -9.97
CA TRP A 211 -10.57 -9.30 -8.83
C TRP A 211 -10.69 -7.88 -8.23
N SER A 212 -10.44 -7.76 -6.93
CA SER A 212 -10.19 -6.45 -6.34
C SER A 212 -8.85 -5.88 -6.81
N MET A 213 -8.68 -4.57 -6.67
CA MET A 213 -7.40 -3.94 -6.97
C MET A 213 -6.30 -4.44 -6.02
N ALA A 214 -6.64 -4.75 -4.76
CA ALA A 214 -5.70 -5.30 -3.78
C ALA A 214 -5.23 -6.69 -4.21
N GLU A 215 -6.15 -7.62 -4.53
CA GLU A 215 -5.80 -8.96 -5.03
C GLU A 215 -4.93 -8.88 -6.29
N THR A 216 -5.25 -7.96 -7.21
CA THR A 216 -4.47 -7.75 -8.42
C THR A 216 -3.03 -7.34 -8.12
N VAL A 217 -2.85 -6.33 -7.26
CA VAL A 217 -1.51 -5.83 -6.90
C VAL A 217 -0.75 -6.87 -6.09
N GLU A 218 -1.40 -7.52 -5.13
CA GLU A 218 -0.79 -8.55 -4.29
C GLU A 218 -0.26 -9.72 -5.13
N GLU A 219 -1.07 -10.25 -6.05
CA GLU A 219 -0.64 -11.35 -6.91
C GLU A 219 0.52 -10.94 -7.80
N MET A 220 0.52 -9.72 -8.34
CA MET A 220 1.62 -9.19 -9.12
C MET A 220 2.92 -9.07 -8.31
N LEU A 221 2.84 -8.68 -7.04
CA LEU A 221 3.98 -8.62 -6.12
C LEU A 221 4.50 -10.01 -5.77
N ARG A 222 3.57 -10.97 -5.55
CA ARG A 222 3.88 -12.37 -5.24
C ARG A 222 4.76 -13.03 -6.28
N TYR A 223 4.48 -12.83 -7.57
CA TYR A 223 5.30 -13.38 -8.65
C TYR A 223 6.75 -12.91 -8.62
N LEU A 224 6.99 -11.73 -8.09
CA LEU A 224 8.33 -11.13 -8.04
C LEU A 224 8.97 -11.21 -6.65
N ASN A 225 8.25 -11.79 -5.69
CA ASN A 225 8.62 -11.80 -4.26
C ASN A 225 8.99 -10.40 -3.77
N LEU A 226 8.14 -9.43 -4.12
CA LEU A 226 8.25 -8.05 -3.70
C LEU A 226 7.19 -7.74 -2.65
N HIS A 227 7.50 -6.78 -1.81
CA HIS A 227 6.59 -6.21 -0.82
C HIS A 227 6.37 -4.74 -1.13
N MET A 228 5.20 -4.24 -0.80
CA MET A 228 4.87 -2.84 -0.96
C MET A 228 4.37 -2.27 0.36
N VAL A 229 4.87 -1.10 0.72
CA VAL A 229 4.41 -0.31 1.88
C VAL A 229 4.14 1.12 1.43
N GLN A 230 3.17 1.75 2.04
CA GLN A 230 2.97 3.18 1.94
C GLN A 230 3.72 3.88 3.09
N ALA A 231 4.56 4.86 2.76
CA ALA A 231 5.19 5.73 3.74
C ALA A 231 4.85 7.19 3.39
N GLY A 232 3.99 7.78 4.18
CA GLY A 232 3.41 9.09 3.89
C GLY A 232 2.59 9.09 2.60
N ALA A 233 2.99 9.90 1.62
CA ALA A 233 2.34 9.97 0.31
C ALA A 233 2.93 9.02 -0.74
N ASP A 234 4.10 8.46 -0.48
CA ASP A 234 4.89 7.66 -1.40
C ASP A 234 4.73 6.15 -1.13
N PHE A 235 5.07 5.33 -2.12
CA PHE A 235 5.07 3.88 -2.03
C PHE A 235 6.47 3.33 -2.23
N TYR A 236 6.82 2.27 -1.51
CA TYR A 236 8.12 1.61 -1.60
C TYR A 236 7.94 0.16 -1.94
N LEU A 237 8.59 -0.27 -3.03
CA LEU A 237 8.70 -1.65 -3.47
C LEU A 237 10.05 -2.20 -3.08
N PHE A 238 10.08 -3.25 -2.30
CA PHE A 238 11.32 -3.85 -1.82
C PHE A 238 11.21 -5.37 -1.68
N SER A 239 12.34 -6.03 -1.56
CA SER A 239 12.44 -7.40 -1.07
C SER A 239 13.04 -7.39 0.34
N TRP A 240 12.71 -8.37 1.15
CA TRP A 240 13.33 -8.51 2.48
C TRP A 240 14.86 -8.54 2.44
N GLU A 241 15.44 -9.07 1.36
CA GLU A 241 16.88 -9.03 1.15
C GLU A 241 17.43 -7.59 1.07
N THR A 242 16.69 -6.68 0.44
CA THR A 242 17.05 -5.25 0.34
C THR A 242 17.20 -4.64 1.72
N LEU A 243 16.20 -4.84 2.59
CA LEU A 243 16.22 -4.29 3.96
C LEU A 243 17.25 -4.98 4.84
N ARG A 244 17.33 -6.32 4.77
CA ARG A 244 18.27 -7.11 5.56
C ARG A 244 19.74 -6.80 5.27
N SER A 245 20.05 -6.27 4.08
CA SER A 245 21.42 -5.96 3.69
C SER A 245 22.06 -4.84 4.51
N GLY A 246 21.27 -3.99 5.19
CA GLY A 246 21.76 -2.83 5.95
C GLY A 246 22.55 -1.81 5.14
N ARG A 247 22.48 -1.90 3.83
CA ARG A 247 23.21 -1.02 2.90
C ARG A 247 22.39 0.24 2.57
N THR A 248 23.08 1.28 2.14
CA THR A 248 22.42 2.39 1.47
C THR A 248 21.81 1.90 0.15
N VAL A 249 20.54 2.16 -0.06
CA VAL A 249 19.79 1.75 -1.23
C VAL A 249 19.54 2.97 -2.12
N ALA A 250 19.85 2.82 -3.40
CA ALA A 250 19.50 3.82 -4.41
C ALA A 250 18.05 3.57 -4.88
N TRP A 251 17.10 4.22 -4.24
CA TRP A 251 15.69 4.15 -4.59
C TRP A 251 15.42 4.93 -5.87
N ARG A 252 14.75 4.30 -6.81
CA ARG A 252 14.34 4.91 -8.07
C ARG A 252 12.83 5.01 -8.14
N ASP A 253 12.31 6.19 -8.45
CA ASP A 253 10.90 6.38 -8.77
C ASP A 253 10.60 5.79 -10.16
N LEU A 254 9.75 4.77 -10.20
CA LEU A 254 9.36 4.07 -11.42
C LEU A 254 8.48 4.93 -12.33
N MET A 255 7.82 5.96 -11.79
CA MET A 255 6.93 6.85 -12.52
C MET A 255 7.64 8.11 -13.04
N GLY A 256 8.42 8.77 -12.19
CA GLY A 256 9.12 10.02 -12.51
C GLY A 256 10.57 9.84 -12.95
N GLY A 257 11.18 8.72 -12.60
CA GLY A 257 12.61 8.44 -12.88
C GLY A 257 13.59 9.13 -11.94
N ASP A 258 13.10 9.78 -10.88
CA ASP A 258 13.93 10.36 -9.83
C ASP A 258 14.70 9.27 -9.07
N VAL A 259 15.82 9.63 -8.48
CA VAL A 259 16.65 8.73 -7.68
C VAL A 259 16.96 9.40 -6.35
N LYS A 260 16.77 8.68 -5.25
CA LYS A 260 17.18 9.07 -3.91
C LYS A 260 17.94 7.94 -3.23
N GLU A 261 18.95 8.27 -2.45
CA GLU A 261 19.67 7.31 -1.63
C GLU A 261 19.13 7.35 -0.20
N MET A 262 18.74 6.20 0.31
CA MET A 262 18.24 6.05 1.67
C MET A 262 18.68 4.71 2.25
N GLY A 263 18.79 4.65 3.57
CA GLY A 263 19.20 3.46 4.29
C GLY A 263 20.64 3.54 4.76
N GLY A 264 21.10 2.47 5.37
CA GLY A 264 22.40 2.44 6.05
C GLY A 264 22.39 3.10 7.43
N GLU A 265 21.29 3.73 7.83
CA GLU A 265 21.10 4.22 9.18
C GLU A 265 20.74 3.07 10.12
N VAL A 266 21.45 2.98 11.21
CA VAL A 266 21.13 2.04 12.28
C VAL A 266 20.23 2.76 13.28
N VAL A 267 18.97 2.36 13.33
CA VAL A 267 18.06 2.83 14.37
C VAL A 267 18.44 2.14 15.66
N THR A 268 18.91 2.92 16.63
CA THR A 268 19.19 2.41 17.99
C THR A 268 17.95 2.59 18.84
N ILE A 269 17.37 1.47 19.26
CA ILE A 269 16.27 1.48 20.25
C ILE A 269 16.91 1.53 21.63
N SER A 270 16.62 2.56 22.40
CA SER A 270 17.07 2.77 23.76
C SER A 270 15.90 3.20 24.64
N MET A 271 16.07 3.13 25.95
CA MET A 271 15.04 3.59 26.89
C MET A 271 14.69 5.08 26.75
N ASP A 272 15.59 5.86 26.14
CA ASP A 272 15.38 7.30 25.92
C ASP A 272 14.46 7.60 24.72
N ASN A 273 14.31 6.66 23.79
CA ASN A 273 13.51 6.86 22.57
C ASN A 273 12.32 5.89 22.47
N VAL A 274 12.03 5.13 23.51
CA VAL A 274 10.84 4.27 23.63
C VAL A 274 9.82 4.99 24.51
N ALA A 275 8.62 5.15 23.98
CA ALA A 275 7.54 5.88 24.67
C ALA A 275 6.93 5.11 25.86
N SER A 276 7.16 3.80 25.95
CA SER A 276 6.59 2.92 26.98
C SER A 276 7.64 1.93 27.47
N ASP A 277 7.60 1.61 28.75
CA ASP A 277 8.40 0.56 29.38
C ASP A 277 7.82 -0.86 29.18
N ASP A 278 6.66 -0.97 28.53
CA ASP A 278 5.99 -2.23 28.19
C ASP A 278 6.47 -2.84 26.86
N ALA A 279 7.47 -2.24 26.21
CA ALA A 279 7.98 -2.72 24.95
C ALA A 279 8.59 -4.13 25.07
N THR A 280 8.18 -5.04 24.20
CA THR A 280 8.68 -6.41 24.14
C THR A 280 9.33 -6.69 22.79
N ILE A 281 10.46 -7.40 22.81
CA ILE A 281 11.11 -7.90 21.59
C ILE A 281 10.82 -9.40 21.53
N ASN A 282 10.11 -9.81 20.48
CA ASN A 282 9.81 -11.21 20.23
C ASN A 282 10.57 -11.70 18.99
N VAL A 283 10.96 -12.96 19.02
CA VAL A 283 11.43 -13.67 17.82
C VAL A 283 10.20 -14.26 17.16
N GLY A 284 9.92 -13.84 15.93
CA GLY A 284 8.82 -14.36 15.13
C GLY A 284 9.03 -15.85 14.73
N GLU A 285 8.08 -16.41 14.02
CA GLU A 285 8.15 -17.77 13.51
C GLU A 285 9.34 -17.94 12.57
N VAL A 286 10.05 -19.06 12.72
CA VAL A 286 11.19 -19.41 11.87
C VAL A 286 10.78 -20.59 10.98
N TYR A 287 10.77 -20.37 9.68
CA TYR A 287 10.46 -21.40 8.70
C TYR A 287 11.73 -22.11 8.25
N SER A 288 11.77 -23.42 8.36
CA SER A 288 12.89 -24.26 7.89
C SER A 288 12.77 -24.63 6.42
N GLN A 289 11.57 -24.53 5.86
CA GLN A 289 11.28 -24.90 4.47
C GLN A 289 10.09 -24.11 3.94
N ILE A 290 10.19 -23.61 2.72
CA ILE A 290 9.11 -22.96 1.98
C ILE A 290 8.83 -23.81 0.74
N ALA A 291 7.58 -24.24 0.56
CA ALA A 291 7.12 -24.90 -0.65
C ALA A 291 6.30 -23.92 -1.48
N LEU A 292 6.75 -23.64 -2.70
CA LEU A 292 6.01 -22.82 -3.66
C LEU A 292 5.30 -23.75 -4.64
N THR A 293 3.98 -23.60 -4.75
CA THR A 293 3.19 -24.30 -5.76
C THR A 293 2.63 -23.28 -6.73
N ALA A 294 3.03 -23.35 -7.98
CA ALA A 294 2.46 -22.56 -9.06
C ALA A 294 1.52 -23.45 -9.88
N LYS A 295 0.27 -23.03 -10.04
CA LYS A 295 -0.64 -23.61 -10.99
C LYS A 295 -0.45 -22.83 -12.31
N ILE A 296 0.19 -23.49 -13.27
CA ILE A 296 0.27 -22.98 -14.63
C ILE A 296 -0.97 -23.51 -15.33
N GLU A 297 -1.91 -22.63 -15.66
CA GLU A 297 -3.05 -23.01 -16.50
C GLU A 297 -2.58 -23.28 -17.91
N ASP A 298 -3.19 -24.30 -18.53
CA ASP A 298 -2.82 -24.69 -19.88
C ASP A 298 -3.19 -23.56 -20.85
N VAL A 299 -2.21 -23.03 -21.54
CA VAL A 299 -2.38 -21.84 -22.42
C VAL A 299 -3.27 -22.17 -23.64
N GLU A 300 -3.58 -23.46 -23.85
CA GLU A 300 -4.41 -23.92 -24.96
C GLU A 300 -5.85 -23.38 -24.94
N GLU A 301 -6.37 -22.98 -23.78
CA GLU A 301 -7.72 -22.40 -23.68
C GLU A 301 -7.75 -20.86 -23.84
N VAL A 302 -6.61 -20.17 -23.81
CA VAL A 302 -6.59 -18.69 -23.74
C VAL A 302 -6.39 -18.02 -25.10
N VAL A 303 -5.71 -18.63 -26.03
CA VAL A 303 -5.53 -18.11 -27.41
C VAL A 303 -5.36 -19.26 -28.37
N GLU A 304 -6.28 -19.43 -29.30
CA GLU A 304 -5.99 -20.18 -30.55
C GLU A 304 -4.81 -19.48 -31.24
N SER A 305 -3.66 -20.11 -31.21
CA SER A 305 -2.48 -19.57 -31.88
C SER A 305 -2.74 -19.54 -33.40
N PRO A 306 -2.65 -18.38 -34.04
CA PRO A 306 -2.72 -18.33 -35.50
C PRO A 306 -1.56 -19.05 -36.20
N LEU A 307 -0.63 -19.62 -35.44
CA LEU A 307 0.55 -20.38 -35.88
C LEU A 307 0.42 -21.88 -35.64
N ASP A 308 -0.78 -22.42 -35.53
CA ASP A 308 -1.06 -23.81 -35.16
C ASP A 308 -0.53 -24.87 -36.12
N ASP A 309 -0.04 -24.50 -37.30
CA ASP A 309 0.51 -25.41 -38.27
C ASP A 309 2.02 -25.69 -38.18
N ASP A 310 2.75 -25.00 -37.33
CA ASP A 310 4.19 -25.22 -37.20
C ASP A 310 4.54 -26.07 -35.96
N ARG A 311 4.42 -27.37 -36.12
CA ARG A 311 4.77 -28.38 -35.12
C ARG A 311 6.23 -28.32 -34.61
N SER A 312 7.08 -27.50 -35.25
CA SER A 312 8.49 -27.34 -34.88
C SER A 312 8.68 -26.42 -33.66
N LEU A 313 7.66 -25.64 -33.28
CA LEU A 313 7.71 -24.68 -32.15
C LEU A 313 6.91 -25.12 -30.91
N ARG A 314 6.43 -26.35 -30.87
CA ARG A 314 5.86 -26.84 -29.62
C ARG A 314 6.92 -26.81 -28.53
N PRO A 315 6.78 -26.00 -27.48
CA PRO A 315 7.62 -26.18 -26.29
C PRO A 315 7.35 -27.61 -25.81
N THR A 316 8.37 -28.42 -25.77
CA THR A 316 8.32 -29.69 -25.09
C THR A 316 7.92 -29.40 -23.65
N HIS A 317 6.70 -29.81 -23.28
CA HIS A 317 6.25 -29.76 -21.90
C HIS A 317 7.15 -30.65 -21.05
N ALA A 318 8.26 -30.08 -20.61
CA ALA A 318 8.90 -30.54 -19.41
C ALA A 318 8.16 -29.85 -18.28
N ALA A 319 7.35 -30.61 -17.55
CA ALA A 319 6.95 -30.21 -16.21
C ALA A 319 8.23 -30.03 -15.40
N SER A 320 8.81 -28.85 -15.50
CA SER A 320 9.96 -28.48 -14.69
C SER A 320 9.41 -28.02 -13.35
N SER A 321 9.31 -28.99 -12.43
CA SER A 321 9.41 -28.64 -11.02
C SER A 321 10.78 -27.98 -10.85
N ILE A 322 10.80 -26.65 -10.83
CA ILE A 322 12.02 -25.88 -10.55
C ILE A 322 12.26 -26.06 -9.04
N TRP A 323 13.08 -27.03 -8.71
CA TRP A 323 13.64 -27.18 -7.38
C TRP A 323 14.76 -26.15 -7.23
N TRP A 324 14.50 -25.04 -6.58
CA TRP A 324 15.55 -24.18 -6.07
C TRP A 324 16.08 -24.83 -4.80
N SER A 325 17.12 -25.64 -4.91
CA SER A 325 17.94 -26.01 -3.76
C SER A 325 18.83 -24.80 -3.43
N MET A 326 18.44 -24.04 -2.41
CA MET A 326 19.42 -23.16 -1.77
C MET A 326 20.50 -24.03 -1.13
N PRO A 327 21.79 -23.74 -1.37
CA PRO A 327 22.83 -24.40 -0.62
C PRO A 327 22.62 -24.12 0.88
N PRO A 328 22.89 -25.11 1.75
CA PRO A 328 22.74 -24.93 3.17
C PRO A 328 23.63 -23.77 3.61
N THR A 329 23.01 -22.66 4.00
CA THR A 329 23.72 -21.57 4.66
C THR A 329 24.27 -22.12 5.96
N ARG A 330 25.59 -22.17 6.04
CA ARG A 330 26.37 -22.45 7.25
C ARG A 330 25.73 -21.65 8.38
N ALA A 331 25.34 -22.31 9.45
CA ALA A 331 24.83 -21.69 10.64
C ALA A 331 25.82 -20.63 11.14
N ALA A 332 25.52 -19.37 10.85
CA ALA A 332 26.08 -18.26 11.56
C ALA A 332 25.19 -18.04 12.78
N GLY A 333 25.83 -17.91 13.92
CA GLY A 333 25.20 -17.83 15.22
C GLY A 333 24.13 -16.71 15.35
N PRO A 334 23.40 -16.68 16.45
CA PRO A 334 22.17 -15.90 16.62
C PRO A 334 22.52 -14.40 16.77
N THR A 335 22.44 -13.66 15.69
CA THR A 335 22.39 -12.20 15.71
C THR A 335 21.51 -11.75 14.55
N GLY A 336 20.22 -11.80 14.77
CA GLY A 336 19.22 -11.26 13.86
C GLY A 336 18.04 -10.76 14.68
N LEU A 337 18.16 -9.53 15.19
CA LEU A 337 17.05 -8.77 15.74
C LEU A 337 16.15 -8.34 14.59
N CYS A 338 14.93 -8.88 14.54
CA CYS A 338 13.87 -8.37 13.71
C CYS A 338 13.15 -7.31 14.56
N ALA A 339 13.33 -6.05 14.23
CA ALA A 339 12.52 -4.98 14.81
C ALA A 339 11.23 -4.88 13.98
N THR A 340 10.09 -5.11 14.59
CA THR A 340 8.78 -4.71 14.06
C THR A 340 8.62 -3.22 14.32
N TRP A 341 8.26 -2.52 13.28
CA TRP A 341 7.90 -1.09 13.28
C TRP A 341 6.44 -0.91 13.59
#